data_c5f63ca9a134c976005bf63f7571cdb3
#
_entry.id   c5f63ca9a134c976005bf63f7571cdb3
#
_cell.length_a   1.000
_cell.length_b   1.000
_cell.length_c   1.000
_cell.angle_alpha   90.00
_cell.angle_beta   90.00
_cell.angle_gamma   90.00
#
_symmetry.space_group_name_H-M   'P 1'
#
loop_
_entity.id
_entity.type
_entity.pdbx_description
1 polymer ?
#
loop_
_entity_poly.entity_id
_entity_poly.type
_entity_poly.pdbx_seq_one_letter_code
_entity_poly.pdbx_strand_id
1 'polypeptide(L)'
;MTSKLNLDPKVIDSARTSAAHIAQSMQEFIDKHTTVSTERTILRLLGIDGVDDVERPLPNVIVDAVKDAGGLPRGVAYWIGNAILRTGKKPQEIAEAIGRGELDLMKLEQGSAEAAAKAIEPYVNKALEHIRRQTEKRNEYLTTIGEGRRPYLYVIVATGNIYEDVIQAQAAARQGADIIAVIRTTAQSLLDYVPYGPTTEGFGGTYATQENFRIMRKALDEVGEEIGRYIRLCNYSSGLCMPEIAAMGALERLDVMLNDALYGILFRDINMQRTLVDQYFSRIINGFAGIIINTGEDNYLTTADAVEEAHTVLASQFINEQFALRAGLPEEQMGLGH
;
A
#
# COMPACT_ATOMS: atom_id res chain seq x y z
N MET A 1 24.65 -13.55 -23.21
CA MET A 1 23.50 -12.91 -23.90
C MET A 1 23.97 -11.52 -24.29
N THR A 2 24.01 -11.20 -25.59
CA THR A 2 24.28 -9.83 -26.03
C THR A 2 23.10 -8.94 -25.59
N SER A 3 23.37 -7.91 -24.81
CA SER A 3 22.37 -6.91 -24.41
C SER A 3 21.70 -6.32 -25.67
N LYS A 4 20.38 -6.39 -25.77
CA LYS A 4 19.62 -5.84 -26.90
C LYS A 4 19.86 -4.35 -27.10
N LEU A 5 20.22 -3.64 -26.06
CA LEU A 5 20.38 -2.18 -26.06
C LEU A 5 21.83 -1.72 -26.14
N ASN A 6 22.81 -2.61 -26.09
CA ASN A 6 24.25 -2.30 -26.16
C ASN A 6 24.66 -1.13 -25.23
N LEU A 7 24.11 -1.09 -24.01
CA LEU A 7 24.42 -0.06 -23.01
C LEU A 7 25.78 -0.32 -22.38
N ASP A 8 26.52 0.75 -22.06
CA ASP A 8 27.79 0.65 -21.34
C ASP A 8 27.56 0.32 -19.85
N PRO A 9 27.99 -0.88 -19.38
CA PRO A 9 27.82 -1.26 -17.98
C PRO A 9 28.43 -0.27 -16.98
N LYS A 10 29.55 0.37 -17.33
CA LYS A 10 30.21 1.34 -16.45
C LYS A 10 29.38 2.58 -16.21
N VAL A 11 28.65 3.03 -17.25
CA VAL A 11 27.72 4.17 -17.11
C VAL A 11 26.56 3.79 -16.21
N ILE A 12 25.99 2.59 -16.38
CA ILE A 12 24.91 2.08 -15.53
C ILE A 12 25.37 1.97 -14.06
N ASP A 13 26.56 1.39 -13.82
CA ASP A 13 27.09 1.25 -12.46
C ASP A 13 27.38 2.61 -11.80
N SER A 14 27.85 3.58 -12.58
CA SER A 14 28.04 4.96 -12.11
C SER A 14 26.73 5.62 -11.73
N ALA A 15 25.68 5.46 -12.56
CA ALA A 15 24.34 5.97 -12.27
C ALA A 15 23.74 5.34 -11.00
N ARG A 16 23.84 4.01 -10.84
CA ARG A 16 23.41 3.29 -9.64
C ARG A 16 24.15 3.75 -8.38
N THR A 17 25.46 3.99 -8.49
CA THR A 17 26.26 4.50 -7.36
C THR A 17 25.78 5.89 -6.92
N SER A 18 25.56 6.79 -7.86
CA SER A 18 25.04 8.13 -7.58
C SER A 18 23.62 8.05 -6.96
N ALA A 19 22.76 7.22 -7.52
CA ALA A 19 21.43 6.99 -7.03
C ALA A 19 21.42 6.41 -5.59
N ALA A 20 22.35 5.50 -5.28
CA ALA A 20 22.49 4.93 -3.94
C ALA A 20 22.86 5.97 -2.88
N HIS A 21 23.68 6.97 -3.22
CA HIS A 21 24.00 8.09 -2.32
C HIS A 21 22.76 8.96 -2.04
N ILE A 22 21.95 9.26 -3.06
CA ILE A 22 20.71 10.03 -2.91
C ILE A 22 19.72 9.23 -2.03
N ALA A 23 19.52 7.95 -2.35
CA ALA A 23 18.65 7.08 -1.57
C ALA A 23 19.10 6.95 -0.10
N GLN A 24 20.40 7.00 0.18
CA GLN A 24 20.93 7.02 1.54
C GLN A 24 20.49 8.29 2.30
N SER A 25 20.59 9.45 1.69
CA SER A 25 20.17 10.72 2.31
C SER A 25 18.65 10.74 2.56
N MET A 26 17.86 10.17 1.63
CA MET A 26 16.42 9.99 1.82
C MET A 26 16.13 9.08 3.02
N GLN A 27 16.85 7.96 3.14
CA GLN A 27 16.69 7.01 4.24
C GLN A 27 16.97 7.64 5.60
N GLU A 28 18.04 8.44 5.73
CA GLU A 28 18.39 9.13 6.96
C GLU A 28 17.31 10.11 7.44
N PHE A 29 16.56 10.68 6.49
CA PHE A 29 15.39 11.48 6.81
C PHE A 29 14.22 10.60 7.25
N ILE A 30 13.88 9.54 6.48
CA ILE A 30 12.74 8.66 6.73
C ILE A 30 12.84 7.99 8.11
N ASP A 31 14.03 7.51 8.49
CA ASP A 31 14.28 6.82 9.76
C ASP A 31 13.97 7.66 11.00
N LYS A 32 13.85 8.98 10.84
CA LYS A 32 13.58 9.93 11.93
C LYS A 32 12.16 10.47 11.97
N HIS A 33 11.32 10.08 10.99
CA HIS A 33 10.01 10.69 10.80
C HIS A 33 8.91 9.65 10.67
N THR A 34 7.71 10.03 11.05
CA THR A 34 6.47 9.32 10.78
C THR A 34 5.46 10.28 10.18
N THR A 35 4.36 9.73 9.68
CA THR A 35 3.23 10.50 9.14
C THR A 35 1.92 10.00 9.73
N VAL A 36 0.87 10.80 9.64
CA VAL A 36 -0.46 10.38 10.06
C VAL A 36 -0.95 9.16 9.28
N SER A 37 -0.59 9.06 7.99
CA SER A 37 -0.96 7.91 7.16
C SER A 37 -0.21 6.63 7.56
N THR A 38 1.10 6.73 7.83
CA THR A 38 1.89 5.62 8.39
C THR A 38 1.31 5.14 9.71
N GLU A 39 0.95 6.05 10.61
CA GLU A 39 0.39 5.71 11.91
C GLU A 39 -1.01 5.06 11.79
N ARG A 40 -1.88 5.54 10.90
CA ARG A 40 -3.16 4.88 10.60
C ARG A 40 -2.95 3.47 10.05
N THR A 41 -1.94 3.30 9.21
CA THR A 41 -1.58 1.99 8.64
C THR A 41 -1.19 1.00 9.72
N ILE A 42 -0.40 1.43 10.71
CA ILE A 42 -0.04 0.60 11.88
C ILE A 42 -1.29 0.14 12.62
N LEU A 43 -2.26 1.03 12.83
CA LEU A 43 -3.52 0.67 13.48
C LEU A 43 -4.30 -0.40 12.71
N ARG A 44 -4.36 -0.28 11.37
CA ARG A 44 -5.00 -1.32 10.51
C ARG A 44 -4.28 -2.66 10.61
N LEU A 45 -2.96 -2.66 10.65
CA LEU A 45 -2.17 -3.88 10.83
C LEU A 45 -2.36 -4.50 12.24
N LEU A 46 -2.67 -3.70 13.25
CA LEU A 46 -3.06 -4.19 14.57
C LEU A 46 -4.51 -4.73 14.62
N GLY A 47 -5.22 -4.70 13.51
CA GLY A 47 -6.58 -5.20 13.36
C GLY A 47 -7.67 -4.21 13.78
N ILE A 48 -7.36 -2.92 13.76
CA ILE A 48 -8.34 -1.85 14.00
C ILE A 48 -8.99 -1.46 12.66
N ASP A 49 -10.31 -1.56 12.61
CA ASP A 49 -11.13 -1.21 11.46
C ASP A 49 -12.49 -0.64 11.93
N GLY A 50 -13.31 -0.18 11.00
CA GLY A 50 -14.62 0.38 11.28
C GLY A 50 -14.63 1.89 11.43
N VAL A 51 -15.79 2.39 11.84
CA VAL A 51 -16.07 3.83 11.98
C VAL A 51 -16.69 4.13 13.35
N ASP A 52 -16.63 5.39 13.76
CA ASP A 52 -17.36 5.89 14.93
C ASP A 52 -18.84 6.23 14.58
N ASP A 53 -19.58 6.75 15.54
CA ASP A 53 -21.01 7.08 15.40
C ASP A 53 -21.32 8.21 14.38
N VAL A 54 -20.30 8.90 13.89
CA VAL A 54 -20.38 9.93 12.85
C VAL A 54 -19.62 9.56 11.58
N GLU A 55 -19.41 8.24 11.38
CA GLU A 55 -18.80 7.63 10.20
C GLU A 55 -17.32 8.02 9.95
N ARG A 56 -16.59 8.50 10.97
CA ARG A 56 -15.14 8.71 10.85
C ARG A 56 -14.41 7.38 11.06
N PRO A 57 -13.46 7.02 10.18
CA PRO A 57 -12.68 5.79 10.37
C PRO A 57 -11.94 5.79 11.72
N LEU A 58 -12.05 4.71 12.48
CA LEU A 58 -11.41 4.58 13.79
C LEU A 58 -9.89 4.81 13.78
N PRO A 59 -9.13 4.38 12.74
CA PRO A 59 -7.73 4.76 12.64
C PRO A 59 -7.50 6.28 12.61
N ASN A 60 -8.37 7.05 11.92
CA ASN A 60 -8.29 8.51 11.91
C ASN A 60 -8.57 9.11 13.29
N VAL A 61 -9.65 8.66 13.93
CA VAL A 61 -10.03 9.14 15.27
C VAL A 61 -8.89 8.99 16.27
N ILE A 62 -8.20 7.83 16.25
CA ILE A 62 -7.08 7.57 17.16
C ILE A 62 -5.87 8.44 16.82
N VAL A 63 -5.46 8.47 15.53
CA VAL A 63 -4.27 9.22 15.12
C VAL A 63 -4.46 10.71 15.35
N ASP A 64 -5.66 11.25 15.06
CA ASP A 64 -5.95 12.67 15.32
C ASP A 64 -5.89 12.99 16.81
N ALA A 65 -6.46 12.15 17.68
CA ALA A 65 -6.37 12.35 19.12
C ALA A 65 -4.93 12.34 19.62
N VAL A 66 -4.09 11.41 19.15
CA VAL A 66 -2.67 11.32 19.51
C VAL A 66 -1.88 12.51 18.96
N LYS A 67 -2.13 12.92 17.72
CA LYS A 67 -1.50 14.05 17.05
C LYS A 67 -1.78 15.36 17.78
N ASP A 68 -3.06 15.63 18.06
CA ASP A 68 -3.51 16.88 18.67
C ASP A 68 -2.98 17.04 20.10
N ALA A 69 -2.71 15.93 20.78
CA ALA A 69 -2.06 15.91 22.09
C ALA A 69 -0.52 15.92 22.04
N GLY A 70 0.08 16.02 20.84
CA GLY A 70 1.54 16.00 20.65
C GLY A 70 2.20 14.64 20.88
N GLY A 71 1.42 13.55 20.90
CA GLY A 71 1.90 12.20 21.18
C GLY A 71 2.49 11.44 19.99
N LEU A 72 2.32 11.95 18.77
CA LEU A 72 2.68 11.27 17.53
C LEU A 72 4.17 10.83 17.45
N PRO A 73 5.15 11.62 17.95
CA PRO A 73 6.55 11.20 17.92
C PRO A 73 6.87 9.89 18.67
N ARG A 74 5.99 9.43 19.55
CA ARG A 74 6.14 8.11 20.21
C ARG A 74 5.51 6.97 19.41
N GLY A 75 4.74 7.28 18.38
CA GLY A 75 4.00 6.32 17.54
C GLY A 75 2.74 5.75 18.20
N VAL A 76 1.71 5.50 17.39
CA VAL A 76 0.42 4.92 17.88
C VAL A 76 0.61 3.52 18.47
N ALA A 77 1.60 2.78 17.99
CA ALA A 77 1.94 1.46 18.54
C ALA A 77 2.23 1.51 20.04
N TYR A 78 2.98 2.53 20.50
CA TYR A 78 3.20 2.74 21.93
C TYR A 78 1.89 3.03 22.67
N TRP A 79 1.07 3.94 22.16
CA TRP A 79 -0.15 4.37 22.83
C TRP A 79 -1.18 3.25 22.94
N ILE A 80 -1.36 2.46 21.88
CA ILE A 80 -2.24 1.28 21.89
C ILE A 80 -1.66 0.20 22.81
N GLY A 81 -0.36 -0.08 22.75
CA GLY A 81 0.29 -1.04 23.64
C GLY A 81 0.14 -0.66 25.12
N ASN A 82 0.32 0.61 25.44
CA ASN A 82 0.08 1.13 26.80
C ASN A 82 -1.39 0.98 27.21
N ALA A 83 -2.35 1.25 26.30
CA ALA A 83 -3.76 1.07 26.59
C ALA A 83 -4.14 -0.39 26.84
N ILE A 84 -3.56 -1.33 26.07
CA ILE A 84 -3.73 -2.78 26.31
C ILE A 84 -3.27 -3.13 27.73
N LEU A 85 -2.08 -2.66 28.15
CA LEU A 85 -1.54 -2.90 29.50
C LEU A 85 -2.43 -2.37 30.60
N ARG A 86 -3.02 -1.20 30.43
CA ARG A 86 -3.82 -0.53 31.46
C ARG A 86 -5.27 -1.01 31.52
N THR A 87 -5.82 -1.45 30.40
CA THR A 87 -7.25 -1.79 30.29
C THR A 87 -7.51 -3.29 30.15
N GLY A 88 -6.53 -4.07 29.71
CA GLY A 88 -6.70 -5.47 29.33
C GLY A 88 -7.56 -5.69 28.08
N LYS A 89 -7.97 -4.62 27.38
CA LYS A 89 -8.81 -4.68 26.18
C LYS A 89 -7.98 -4.99 24.93
N LYS A 90 -8.62 -5.54 23.90
CA LYS A 90 -8.01 -5.74 22.58
C LYS A 90 -7.92 -4.41 21.80
N PRO A 91 -7.04 -4.29 20.79
CA PRO A 91 -6.90 -3.07 19.99
C PRO A 91 -8.23 -2.54 19.43
N GLN A 92 -9.08 -3.41 18.87
CA GLN A 92 -10.38 -3.00 18.33
C GLN A 92 -11.31 -2.45 19.42
N GLU A 93 -11.37 -3.09 20.58
CA GLU A 93 -12.20 -2.63 21.73
C GLU A 93 -11.72 -1.29 22.28
N ILE A 94 -10.40 -1.05 22.25
CA ILE A 94 -9.79 0.24 22.60
C ILE A 94 -10.21 1.30 21.56
N ALA A 95 -10.13 0.99 20.29
CA ALA A 95 -10.50 1.89 19.20
C ALA A 95 -11.97 2.32 19.29
N GLU A 96 -12.86 1.36 19.51
CA GLU A 96 -14.29 1.61 19.70
C GLU A 96 -14.59 2.46 20.93
N ALA A 97 -13.90 2.20 22.06
CA ALA A 97 -14.04 2.99 23.27
C ALA A 97 -13.56 4.44 23.08
N ILE A 98 -12.50 4.64 22.27
CA ILE A 98 -12.03 5.98 21.88
C ILE A 98 -13.07 6.66 20.99
N GLY A 99 -13.60 5.94 19.97
CA GLY A 99 -14.63 6.45 19.08
C GLY A 99 -15.89 6.93 19.82
N ARG A 100 -16.29 6.24 20.90
CA ARG A 100 -17.39 6.65 21.76
C ARG A 100 -17.05 7.68 22.84
N GLY A 101 -15.78 8.14 22.88
CA GLY A 101 -15.32 9.07 23.92
C GLY A 101 -15.20 8.48 25.33
N GLU A 102 -15.25 7.17 25.48
CA GLU A 102 -15.18 6.44 26.77
C GLU A 102 -13.72 6.26 27.24
N LEU A 103 -12.75 6.37 26.33
CA LEU A 103 -11.34 6.16 26.61
C LEU A 103 -10.50 7.29 25.98
N ASP A 104 -9.62 7.86 26.80
CA ASP A 104 -8.63 8.85 26.36
C ASP A 104 -7.23 8.27 26.60
N LEU A 105 -6.49 8.01 25.53
CA LEU A 105 -5.15 7.42 25.57
C LEU A 105 -4.18 8.27 26.39
N MET A 106 -4.32 9.60 26.31
CA MET A 106 -3.40 10.54 26.93
C MET A 106 -3.58 10.67 28.44
N LYS A 107 -4.74 10.22 28.96
CA LYS A 107 -5.03 10.19 30.40
C LYS A 107 -4.58 8.90 31.09
N LEU A 108 -4.20 7.88 30.31
CA LEU A 108 -3.68 6.64 30.87
C LEU A 108 -2.29 6.85 31.46
N GLU A 109 -2.04 6.22 32.61
CA GLU A 109 -0.70 6.16 33.18
C GLU A 109 0.28 5.53 32.18
N GLN A 110 1.38 6.21 31.90
CA GLN A 110 2.35 5.76 30.90
C GLN A 110 3.26 4.67 31.44
N GLY A 111 3.38 3.57 30.69
CA GLY A 111 4.33 2.49 30.95
C GLY A 111 5.62 2.64 30.15
N SER A 112 6.53 1.66 30.28
CA SER A 112 7.74 1.61 29.46
C SER A 112 7.43 1.25 28.01
N ALA A 113 8.28 1.71 27.09
CA ALA A 113 8.15 1.40 25.67
C ALA A 113 8.26 -0.11 25.40
N GLU A 114 9.12 -0.80 26.15
CA GLU A 114 9.32 -2.25 26.05
C GLU A 114 8.06 -3.02 26.45
N ALA A 115 7.41 -2.58 27.54
CA ALA A 115 6.18 -3.22 27.99
C ALA A 115 5.05 -2.99 26.99
N ALA A 116 4.91 -1.79 26.45
CA ALA A 116 3.93 -1.47 25.42
C ALA A 116 4.19 -2.28 24.12
N ALA A 117 5.43 -2.39 23.67
CA ALA A 117 5.82 -3.20 22.52
C ALA A 117 5.46 -4.69 22.73
N LYS A 118 5.74 -5.22 23.91
CA LYS A 118 5.38 -6.62 24.27
C LYS A 118 3.86 -6.83 24.26
N ALA A 119 3.08 -5.83 24.65
CA ALA A 119 1.62 -5.93 24.69
C ALA A 119 1.00 -5.98 23.28
N ILE A 120 1.58 -5.31 22.29
CA ILE A 120 1.09 -5.36 20.90
C ILE A 120 1.63 -6.54 20.10
N GLU A 121 2.73 -7.15 20.52
CA GLU A 121 3.43 -8.22 19.79
C GLU A 121 2.50 -9.33 19.27
N PRO A 122 1.53 -9.86 20.05
CA PRO A 122 0.60 -10.89 19.57
C PRO A 122 -0.24 -10.43 18.38
N TYR A 123 -0.61 -9.16 18.32
CA TYR A 123 -1.41 -8.58 17.23
C TYR A 123 -0.57 -8.33 15.98
N VAL A 124 0.67 -7.86 16.17
CA VAL A 124 1.65 -7.74 15.08
C VAL A 124 1.89 -9.11 14.45
N ASN A 125 2.21 -10.13 15.27
CA ASN A 125 2.46 -11.48 14.78
C ASN A 125 1.24 -12.06 14.06
N LYS A 126 0.02 -11.80 14.53
CA LYS A 126 -1.21 -12.21 13.86
C LYS A 126 -1.33 -11.57 12.46
N ALA A 127 -1.02 -10.29 12.31
CA ALA A 127 -1.07 -9.61 11.02
C ALA A 127 -0.01 -10.17 10.05
N LEU A 128 1.23 -10.30 10.51
CA LEU A 128 2.32 -10.87 9.72
C LEU A 128 2.00 -12.29 9.25
N GLU A 129 1.48 -13.12 10.14
CA GLU A 129 1.05 -14.48 9.82
C GLU A 129 -0.11 -14.51 8.83
N HIS A 130 -1.06 -13.59 8.94
CA HIS A 130 -2.15 -13.47 7.99
C HIS A 130 -1.62 -13.12 6.58
N ILE A 131 -0.73 -12.14 6.48
CA ILE A 131 -0.12 -11.73 5.20
C ILE A 131 0.70 -12.90 4.59
N ARG A 132 1.46 -13.64 5.40
CA ARG A 132 2.20 -14.84 4.92
C ARG A 132 1.24 -15.87 4.33
N ARG A 133 0.15 -16.17 5.02
CA ARG A 133 -0.88 -17.11 4.51
C ARG A 133 -1.50 -16.64 3.20
N GLN A 134 -1.71 -15.35 3.02
CA GLN A 134 -2.19 -14.80 1.74
C GLN A 134 -1.15 -14.99 0.63
N THR A 135 0.13 -14.82 0.92
CA THR A 135 1.21 -15.09 -0.02
C THR A 135 1.31 -16.59 -0.36
N GLU A 136 1.21 -17.47 0.63
CA GLU A 136 1.20 -18.92 0.43
C GLU A 136 0.01 -19.35 -0.43
N LYS A 137 -1.17 -18.83 -0.16
CA LYS A 137 -2.37 -19.08 -0.96
C LYS A 137 -2.21 -18.62 -2.42
N ARG A 138 -1.58 -17.46 -2.67
CA ARG A 138 -1.23 -17.03 -4.03
C ARG A 138 -0.34 -18.06 -4.72
N ASN A 139 0.71 -18.51 -4.05
CA ASN A 139 1.67 -19.46 -4.60
C ASN A 139 1.02 -20.83 -4.86
N GLU A 140 0.11 -21.25 -4.00
CA GLU A 140 -0.70 -22.45 -4.21
C GLU A 140 -1.56 -22.36 -5.47
N TYR A 141 -2.29 -21.26 -5.67
CA TYR A 141 -3.06 -21.02 -6.89
C TYR A 141 -2.17 -21.04 -8.15
N LEU A 142 -1.04 -20.33 -8.11
CA LEU A 142 -0.09 -20.30 -9.22
C LEU A 142 0.46 -21.69 -9.57
N THR A 143 0.62 -22.56 -8.56
CA THR A 143 1.11 -23.93 -8.75
C THR A 143 0.01 -24.87 -9.24
N THR A 144 -1.23 -24.71 -8.74
CA THR A 144 -2.33 -25.66 -8.99
C THR A 144 -3.09 -25.38 -10.26
N ILE A 145 -3.40 -24.13 -10.55
CA ILE A 145 -4.15 -23.75 -11.75
C ILE A 145 -3.31 -22.98 -12.77
N GLY A 146 -2.09 -22.54 -12.39
CA GLY A 146 -1.20 -21.85 -13.29
C GLY A 146 -1.58 -20.40 -13.59
N GLU A 147 -0.85 -19.80 -14.50
CA GLU A 147 -1.05 -18.40 -14.96
C GLU A 147 -1.18 -18.33 -16.49
N GLY A 148 -1.62 -17.18 -17.01
CA GLY A 148 -1.75 -16.93 -18.44
C GLY A 148 -0.40 -16.88 -19.16
N ARG A 149 -0.47 -16.87 -20.51
CA ARG A 149 0.71 -16.72 -21.35
C ARG A 149 1.23 -15.28 -21.29
N ARG A 150 2.54 -15.11 -21.32
CA ARG A 150 3.16 -13.79 -21.43
C ARG A 150 3.25 -13.33 -22.90
N PRO A 151 3.07 -12.03 -23.17
CA PRO A 151 2.78 -10.94 -22.22
C PRO A 151 1.37 -11.04 -21.66
N TYR A 152 1.19 -10.64 -20.38
CA TYR A 152 -0.13 -10.62 -19.75
C TYR A 152 -1.03 -9.53 -20.34
N LEU A 153 -2.32 -9.87 -20.48
CA LEU A 153 -3.33 -8.89 -20.83
C LEU A 153 -3.82 -8.18 -19.55
N TYR A 154 -3.54 -6.89 -19.48
CA TYR A 154 -3.91 -6.02 -18.38
C TYR A 154 -5.19 -5.26 -18.74
N VAL A 155 -6.25 -5.43 -17.96
CA VAL A 155 -7.54 -4.79 -18.17
C VAL A 155 -7.94 -3.97 -16.96
N ILE A 156 -8.36 -2.74 -17.21
CA ILE A 156 -8.83 -1.81 -16.18
C ILE A 156 -10.35 -1.96 -16.03
N VAL A 157 -10.80 -2.09 -14.79
CA VAL A 157 -12.22 -2.09 -14.41
C VAL A 157 -12.40 -1.01 -13.34
N ALA A 158 -13.21 -0.01 -13.61
CA ALA A 158 -13.26 1.20 -12.79
C ALA A 158 -14.60 1.94 -12.92
N THR A 159 -15.72 1.27 -12.61
CA THR A 159 -17.06 1.85 -12.75
C THR A 159 -17.42 2.79 -11.62
N GLY A 160 -16.79 2.65 -10.47
CA GLY A 160 -17.16 3.33 -9.20
C GLY A 160 -18.03 2.47 -8.29
N ASN A 161 -18.59 1.38 -8.81
CA ASN A 161 -19.42 0.44 -8.07
C ASN A 161 -18.75 -0.94 -8.03
N ILE A 162 -18.34 -1.39 -6.85
CA ILE A 162 -17.60 -2.66 -6.70
C ILE A 162 -18.37 -3.87 -7.23
N TYR A 163 -19.68 -3.88 -7.13
CA TYR A 163 -20.52 -4.98 -7.61
C TYR A 163 -20.59 -5.05 -9.13
N GLU A 164 -20.65 -3.89 -9.80
CA GLU A 164 -20.53 -3.81 -11.26
C GLU A 164 -19.11 -4.15 -11.72
N ASP A 165 -18.10 -3.71 -10.98
CA ASP A 165 -16.70 -4.05 -11.26
C ASP A 165 -16.46 -5.56 -11.22
N VAL A 166 -17.06 -6.28 -10.29
CA VAL A 166 -17.00 -7.75 -10.21
C VAL A 166 -17.51 -8.39 -11.49
N ILE A 167 -18.68 -7.96 -11.98
CA ILE A 167 -19.29 -8.49 -13.20
C ILE A 167 -18.36 -8.26 -14.40
N GLN A 168 -17.83 -7.04 -14.54
CA GLN A 168 -16.92 -6.69 -15.64
C GLN A 168 -15.57 -7.41 -15.52
N ALA A 169 -15.02 -7.54 -14.33
CA ALA A 169 -13.76 -8.23 -14.07
C ALA A 169 -13.84 -9.72 -14.43
N GLN A 170 -14.91 -10.40 -14.03
CA GLN A 170 -15.14 -11.80 -14.39
C GLN A 170 -15.36 -11.99 -15.89
N ALA A 171 -16.10 -11.08 -16.54
CA ALA A 171 -16.26 -11.10 -17.98
C ALA A 171 -14.94 -10.89 -18.73
N ALA A 172 -14.12 -9.94 -18.30
CA ALA A 172 -12.79 -9.70 -18.86
C ALA A 172 -11.85 -10.90 -18.68
N ALA A 173 -11.87 -11.54 -17.51
CA ALA A 173 -11.08 -12.74 -17.24
C ALA A 173 -11.45 -13.89 -18.19
N ARG A 174 -12.75 -14.14 -18.41
CA ARG A 174 -13.24 -15.16 -19.37
C ARG A 174 -12.83 -14.85 -20.81
N GLN A 175 -12.62 -13.57 -21.14
CA GLN A 175 -12.17 -13.14 -22.48
C GLN A 175 -10.64 -13.07 -22.61
N GLY A 176 -9.89 -13.43 -21.59
CA GLY A 176 -8.44 -13.59 -21.69
C GLY A 176 -7.62 -12.60 -20.85
N ALA A 177 -8.24 -11.72 -20.05
CA ALA A 177 -7.49 -10.86 -19.15
C ALA A 177 -6.74 -11.67 -18.09
N ASP A 178 -5.48 -11.35 -17.87
CA ASP A 178 -4.59 -12.00 -16.89
C ASP A 178 -4.44 -11.17 -15.62
N ILE A 179 -4.55 -9.85 -15.76
CA ILE A 179 -4.48 -8.88 -14.67
C ILE A 179 -5.72 -7.98 -14.76
N ILE A 180 -6.44 -7.91 -13.66
CA ILE A 180 -7.54 -6.95 -13.49
C ILE A 180 -7.08 -5.84 -12.57
N ALA A 181 -7.06 -4.62 -13.09
CA ALA A 181 -6.75 -3.42 -12.32
C ALA A 181 -8.03 -2.69 -11.93
N VAL A 182 -8.28 -2.61 -10.64
CA VAL A 182 -9.33 -1.76 -10.10
C VAL A 182 -8.68 -0.43 -9.71
N ILE A 183 -8.84 0.57 -10.58
CA ILE A 183 -8.28 1.91 -10.30
C ILE A 183 -9.07 2.54 -9.16
N ARG A 184 -8.35 3.03 -8.14
CA ARG A 184 -8.99 3.85 -7.10
C ARG A 184 -9.63 5.10 -7.69
N THR A 185 -10.71 5.57 -7.11
CA THR A 185 -11.32 6.83 -7.56
C THR A 185 -10.30 7.99 -7.49
N THR A 186 -10.33 8.88 -8.46
CA THR A 186 -9.41 10.02 -8.57
C THR A 186 -9.40 10.87 -7.28
N ALA A 187 -10.57 11.08 -6.67
CA ALA A 187 -10.69 11.84 -5.43
C ALA A 187 -9.92 11.22 -4.26
N GLN A 188 -9.76 9.89 -4.21
CA GLN A 188 -9.12 9.22 -3.08
C GLN A 188 -7.65 9.60 -2.89
N SER A 189 -6.97 10.06 -3.93
CA SER A 189 -5.59 10.58 -3.80
C SER A 189 -5.49 11.83 -2.90
N LEU A 190 -6.59 12.57 -2.77
CA LEU A 190 -6.68 13.78 -1.97
C LEU A 190 -7.39 13.57 -0.63
N LEU A 191 -7.98 12.39 -0.40
CA LEU A 191 -8.63 12.06 0.86
C LEU A 191 -7.61 11.64 1.90
N ASP A 192 -7.66 12.26 3.07
CA ASP A 192 -6.84 11.87 4.22
C ASP A 192 -7.58 10.86 5.12
N TYR A 193 -8.33 9.97 4.51
CA TYR A 193 -9.00 8.83 5.13
C TYR A 193 -9.34 7.77 4.08
N VAL A 194 -9.53 6.53 4.51
CA VAL A 194 -10.04 5.45 3.67
C VAL A 194 -11.50 5.19 4.04
N PRO A 195 -12.45 5.22 3.08
CA PRO A 195 -13.84 4.86 3.32
C PRO A 195 -13.97 3.44 3.89
N TYR A 196 -15.01 3.22 4.68
CA TYR A 196 -15.29 1.91 5.27
C TYR A 196 -16.33 1.14 4.46
N GLY A 197 -16.13 -0.17 4.34
CA GLY A 197 -17.07 -1.09 3.70
C GLY A 197 -17.03 -1.09 2.17
N PRO A 198 -18.02 -1.78 1.54
CA PRO A 198 -18.16 -1.79 0.10
C PRO A 198 -18.67 -0.45 -0.40
N THR A 199 -18.24 -0.03 -1.60
CA THR A 199 -18.63 1.25 -2.19
C THR A 199 -19.33 1.06 -3.53
N THR A 200 -20.36 1.85 -3.78
CA THR A 200 -21.19 1.82 -4.99
C THR A 200 -21.10 3.10 -5.79
N GLU A 201 -20.33 4.07 -5.32
CA GLU A 201 -20.13 5.37 -5.95
C GLU A 201 -18.64 5.66 -6.04
N GLY A 202 -18.20 6.21 -7.17
CA GLY A 202 -16.84 6.64 -7.40
C GLY A 202 -16.76 7.49 -8.66
N PHE A 203 -15.72 8.31 -8.76
CA PHE A 203 -15.47 9.15 -9.92
C PHE A 203 -14.08 8.88 -10.48
N GLY A 204 -14.03 8.38 -11.71
CA GLY A 204 -12.78 7.99 -12.35
C GLY A 204 -12.10 6.80 -11.67
N GLY A 205 -12.91 5.91 -11.08
CA GLY A 205 -12.44 4.72 -10.37
C GLY A 205 -13.33 4.29 -9.23
N THR A 206 -12.99 3.19 -8.58
CA THR A 206 -13.70 2.61 -7.44
C THR A 206 -12.83 2.77 -6.19
N TYR A 207 -13.42 3.12 -5.05
CA TYR A 207 -12.64 3.31 -3.83
C TYR A 207 -11.83 2.07 -3.46
N ALA A 208 -10.57 2.27 -3.13
CA ALA A 208 -9.73 1.24 -2.51
C ALA A 208 -10.10 1.16 -1.02
N THR A 209 -10.95 0.21 -0.68
CA THR A 209 -11.29 -0.16 0.69
C THR A 209 -10.92 -1.62 0.93
N GLN A 210 -10.73 -2.03 2.17
CA GLN A 210 -10.41 -3.43 2.45
C GLN A 210 -11.53 -4.37 1.99
N GLU A 211 -12.79 -3.98 2.14
CA GLU A 211 -13.93 -4.78 1.69
C GLU A 211 -13.99 -4.89 0.16
N ASN A 212 -13.71 -3.80 -0.58
CA ASN A 212 -13.65 -3.85 -2.05
C ASN A 212 -12.53 -4.79 -2.53
N PHE A 213 -11.37 -4.79 -1.88
CA PHE A 213 -10.31 -5.77 -2.16
C PHE A 213 -10.79 -7.21 -1.93
N ARG A 214 -11.45 -7.47 -0.80
CA ARG A 214 -11.97 -8.79 -0.44
C ARG A 214 -13.02 -9.29 -1.44
N ILE A 215 -13.99 -8.44 -1.80
CA ILE A 215 -15.03 -8.75 -2.77
C ILE A 215 -14.42 -9.08 -4.13
N MET A 216 -13.53 -8.21 -4.64
CA MET A 216 -12.91 -8.43 -5.94
C MET A 216 -12.00 -9.67 -5.93
N ARG A 217 -11.18 -9.85 -4.88
CA ARG A 217 -10.29 -11.02 -4.80
C ARG A 217 -11.07 -12.34 -4.82
N LYS A 218 -12.18 -12.39 -4.09
CA LYS A 218 -13.07 -13.55 -4.10
C LYS A 218 -13.64 -13.83 -5.50
N ALA A 219 -14.12 -12.79 -6.17
CA ALA A 219 -14.68 -12.92 -7.51
C ALA A 219 -13.64 -13.38 -8.54
N LEU A 220 -12.39 -12.92 -8.43
CA LEU A 220 -11.30 -13.35 -9.31
C LEU A 220 -10.80 -14.76 -8.99
N ASP A 221 -10.90 -15.23 -7.75
CA ASP A 221 -10.63 -16.64 -7.41
C ASP A 221 -11.69 -17.54 -8.07
N GLU A 222 -12.98 -17.22 -7.91
CA GLU A 222 -14.09 -17.99 -8.47
C GLU A 222 -13.97 -18.12 -10.00
N VAL A 223 -13.76 -17.04 -10.73
CA VAL A 223 -13.59 -17.10 -12.19
C VAL A 223 -12.28 -17.77 -12.57
N GLY A 224 -11.21 -17.58 -11.80
CA GLY A 224 -9.92 -18.23 -12.05
C GLY A 224 -10.01 -19.76 -11.94
N GLU A 225 -10.72 -20.27 -10.95
CA GLU A 225 -11.00 -21.71 -10.80
C GLU A 225 -11.88 -22.22 -11.96
N GLU A 226 -12.89 -21.45 -12.40
CA GLU A 226 -13.76 -21.77 -13.51
C GLU A 226 -12.98 -21.97 -14.84
N ILE A 227 -12.06 -21.01 -15.12
CA ILE A 227 -11.32 -21.00 -16.39
C ILE A 227 -9.95 -21.70 -16.34
N GLY A 228 -9.56 -22.23 -15.15
CA GLY A 228 -8.30 -22.93 -14.96
C GLY A 228 -7.08 -22.01 -15.09
N ARG A 229 -7.15 -20.77 -14.58
CA ARG A 229 -6.07 -19.79 -14.68
C ARG A 229 -6.17 -18.76 -13.56
N TYR A 230 -5.05 -18.53 -12.83
CA TYR A 230 -4.99 -17.49 -11.80
C TYR A 230 -5.09 -16.10 -12.40
N ILE A 231 -6.01 -15.29 -11.92
CA ILE A 231 -6.20 -13.90 -12.35
C ILE A 231 -5.62 -12.98 -11.28
N ARG A 232 -4.65 -12.15 -11.67
CA ARG A 232 -3.99 -11.21 -10.76
C ARG A 232 -4.87 -10.00 -10.50
N LEU A 233 -4.90 -9.56 -9.25
CA LEU A 233 -5.56 -8.32 -8.85
C LEU A 233 -4.51 -7.21 -8.75
N CYS A 234 -4.76 -6.10 -9.41
CA CYS A 234 -3.96 -4.87 -9.34
C CYS A 234 -4.79 -3.72 -8.78
N ASN A 235 -4.17 -2.86 -7.98
CA ASN A 235 -4.76 -1.61 -7.52
C ASN A 235 -3.72 -0.49 -7.50
N TYR A 236 -4.17 0.73 -7.27
CA TYR A 236 -3.33 1.92 -7.15
C TYR A 236 -3.17 2.29 -5.68
N SER A 237 -1.93 2.56 -5.26
CA SER A 237 -1.60 3.05 -3.94
C SER A 237 -0.79 4.33 -4.06
N SER A 238 -1.47 5.45 -3.99
CA SER A 238 -0.89 6.78 -4.08
C SER A 238 -1.70 7.80 -3.28
N GLY A 239 -1.15 9.00 -3.10
CA GLY A 239 -1.80 10.08 -2.37
C GLY A 239 -1.74 9.90 -0.86
N LEU A 240 -2.67 10.56 -0.16
CA LEU A 240 -2.61 10.74 1.30
C LEU A 240 -2.86 9.46 2.13
N CYS A 241 -3.37 8.39 1.49
CA CYS A 241 -3.63 7.09 2.13
C CYS A 241 -2.74 5.97 1.58
N MET A 242 -1.64 6.29 0.92
CA MET A 242 -0.78 5.34 0.22
C MET A 242 -0.44 4.08 1.04
N PRO A 243 0.15 4.17 2.25
CA PRO A 243 0.50 2.98 3.02
C PRO A 243 -0.72 2.24 3.56
N GLU A 244 -1.84 2.91 3.83
CA GLU A 244 -3.08 2.25 4.24
C GLU A 244 -3.62 1.33 3.14
N ILE A 245 -3.62 1.80 1.88
CA ILE A 245 -4.04 1.00 0.73
C ILE A 245 -3.09 -0.21 0.55
N ALA A 246 -1.79 -0.02 0.75
CA ALA A 246 -0.82 -1.13 0.69
C ALA A 246 -1.10 -2.19 1.77
N ALA A 247 -1.40 -1.79 3.00
CA ALA A 247 -1.73 -2.71 4.08
C ALA A 247 -3.02 -3.49 3.80
N MET A 248 -4.08 -2.81 3.36
CA MET A 248 -5.33 -3.47 2.97
C MET A 248 -5.13 -4.45 1.82
N GLY A 249 -4.35 -4.06 0.80
CA GLY A 249 -3.97 -4.94 -0.31
C GLY A 249 -3.21 -6.18 0.16
N ALA A 250 -2.25 -6.02 1.07
CA ALA A 250 -1.50 -7.14 1.65
C ALA A 250 -2.39 -8.11 2.44
N LEU A 251 -3.32 -7.58 3.22
CA LEU A 251 -4.28 -8.37 3.99
C LEU A 251 -5.26 -9.14 3.11
N GLU A 252 -5.59 -8.65 1.92
CA GLU A 252 -6.59 -9.25 1.01
C GLU A 252 -5.95 -9.87 -0.26
N ARG A 253 -4.67 -10.21 -0.23
CA ARG A 253 -3.93 -10.90 -1.31
C ARG A 253 -3.94 -10.15 -2.65
N LEU A 254 -3.58 -8.87 -2.63
CA LEU A 254 -3.27 -8.13 -3.84
C LEU A 254 -2.00 -8.69 -4.49
N ASP A 255 -1.93 -8.66 -5.81
CA ASP A 255 -0.80 -9.21 -6.59
C ASP A 255 0.12 -8.13 -7.14
N VAL A 256 -0.46 -7.03 -7.58
CA VAL A 256 0.26 -5.92 -8.21
C VAL A 256 -0.23 -4.59 -7.62
N MET A 257 0.69 -3.70 -7.32
CA MET A 257 0.40 -2.37 -6.80
C MET A 257 1.03 -1.33 -7.72
N LEU A 258 0.21 -0.48 -8.32
CA LEU A 258 0.70 0.77 -8.89
C LEU A 258 0.99 1.73 -7.74
N ASN A 259 2.27 1.95 -7.51
CA ASN A 259 2.76 2.85 -6.48
C ASN A 259 3.25 4.15 -7.12
N ASP A 260 3.19 5.27 -6.39
CA ASP A 260 3.59 6.55 -6.97
C ASP A 260 5.01 6.52 -7.52
N ALA A 261 5.16 7.10 -8.70
CA ALA A 261 6.44 7.31 -9.32
C ALA A 261 7.30 8.27 -8.48
N LEU A 262 8.57 7.95 -8.33
CA LEU A 262 9.49 8.80 -7.58
C LEU A 262 9.67 10.17 -8.25
N TYR A 263 9.59 10.24 -9.58
CA TYR A 263 9.60 11.49 -10.33
C TYR A 263 8.51 12.46 -9.85
N GLY A 264 7.26 11.98 -9.72
CA GLY A 264 6.15 12.77 -9.21
C GLY A 264 6.40 13.28 -7.80
N ILE A 265 6.93 12.46 -6.92
CA ILE A 265 7.25 12.83 -5.54
C ILE A 265 8.33 13.91 -5.49
N LEU A 266 9.43 13.74 -6.22
CA LEU A 266 10.58 14.64 -6.16
C LEU A 266 10.33 15.99 -6.83
N PHE A 267 9.53 16.05 -7.89
CA PHE A 267 9.43 17.22 -8.74
C PHE A 267 8.05 17.89 -8.77
N ARG A 268 7.00 17.21 -8.32
CA ARG A 268 5.61 17.70 -8.42
C ARG A 268 4.82 17.67 -7.11
N ASP A 269 5.22 16.88 -6.12
CA ASP A 269 4.49 16.78 -4.86
C ASP A 269 4.71 18.02 -3.99
N ILE A 270 3.62 18.56 -3.45
CA ILE A 270 3.65 19.71 -2.55
C ILE A 270 4.31 19.34 -1.21
N ASN A 271 4.13 18.11 -0.74
CA ASN A 271 4.70 17.62 0.51
C ASN A 271 5.56 16.36 0.28
N MET A 272 6.64 16.56 -0.48
CA MET A 272 7.60 15.50 -0.81
C MET A 272 8.06 14.70 0.41
N GLN A 273 8.34 15.39 1.53
CA GLN A 273 8.85 14.74 2.74
C GLN A 273 7.85 13.73 3.32
N ARG A 274 6.56 14.11 3.40
CA ARG A 274 5.49 13.21 3.82
C ARG A 274 5.38 12.02 2.87
N THR A 275 5.32 12.30 1.58
CA THR A 275 5.09 11.26 0.56
C THR A 275 6.26 10.27 0.50
N LEU A 276 7.50 10.70 0.71
CA LEU A 276 8.65 9.79 0.80
C LEU A 276 8.55 8.80 1.97
N VAL A 277 8.13 9.27 3.16
CA VAL A 277 7.92 8.39 4.31
C VAL A 277 6.80 7.40 4.01
N ASP A 278 5.66 7.87 3.51
CA ASP A 278 4.51 7.04 3.17
C ASP A 278 4.84 6.00 2.10
N GLN A 279 5.56 6.39 1.05
CA GLN A 279 5.97 5.49 -0.02
C GLN A 279 6.95 4.42 0.49
N TYR A 280 7.93 4.80 1.31
CA TYR A 280 8.88 3.84 1.86
C TYR A 280 8.16 2.78 2.70
N PHE A 281 7.24 3.20 3.58
CA PHE A 281 6.49 2.28 4.40
C PHE A 281 5.55 1.38 3.56
N SER A 282 4.91 1.93 2.54
CA SER A 282 4.09 1.13 1.62
C SER A 282 4.92 0.06 0.89
N ARG A 283 6.18 0.35 0.54
CA ARG A 283 7.10 -0.59 -0.10
C ARG A 283 7.56 -1.70 0.83
N ILE A 284 7.83 -1.40 2.10
CA ILE A 284 8.10 -2.43 3.12
C ILE A 284 6.93 -3.44 3.17
N ILE A 285 5.71 -2.94 3.20
CA ILE A 285 4.50 -3.80 3.23
C ILE A 285 4.41 -4.63 1.95
N ASN A 286 4.56 -4.01 0.79
CA ASN A 286 4.49 -4.70 -0.50
C ASN A 286 5.59 -5.76 -0.63
N GLY A 287 6.83 -5.46 -0.21
CA GLY A 287 7.95 -6.40 -0.20
C GLY A 287 7.66 -7.63 0.66
N PHE A 288 7.17 -7.41 1.89
CA PHE A 288 6.81 -8.49 2.80
C PHE A 288 5.65 -9.36 2.29
N ALA A 289 4.68 -8.77 1.60
CA ALA A 289 3.51 -9.45 1.05
C ALA A 289 3.76 -10.10 -0.33
N GLY A 290 4.96 -9.97 -0.91
CA GLY A 290 5.27 -10.47 -2.25
C GLY A 290 4.45 -9.78 -3.35
N ILE A 291 4.05 -8.53 -3.15
CA ILE A 291 3.29 -7.72 -4.12
C ILE A 291 4.27 -7.07 -5.08
N ILE A 292 4.04 -7.23 -6.38
CA ILE A 292 4.82 -6.56 -7.42
C ILE A 292 4.44 -5.08 -7.45
N ILE A 293 5.42 -4.19 -7.35
CA ILE A 293 5.17 -2.76 -7.56
C ILE A 293 5.38 -2.38 -9.02
N ASN A 294 4.54 -1.47 -9.50
CA ASN A 294 4.72 -0.78 -10.77
C ASN A 294 4.60 0.72 -10.53
N THR A 295 5.57 1.50 -10.96
CA THR A 295 5.66 2.90 -10.58
C THR A 295 4.94 3.85 -11.52
N GLY A 296 4.74 3.50 -12.79
CA GLY A 296 3.93 4.31 -13.72
C GLY A 296 4.39 5.77 -13.86
N GLU A 297 5.66 6.01 -14.19
CA GLU A 297 6.22 7.37 -14.35
C GLU A 297 5.48 8.23 -15.37
N ASP A 298 4.93 7.61 -16.41
CA ASP A 298 4.15 8.26 -17.47
C ASP A 298 2.85 8.92 -16.98
N ASN A 299 2.30 8.50 -15.86
CA ASN A 299 1.10 9.12 -15.28
C ASN A 299 1.29 10.60 -14.90
N TYR A 300 2.52 11.05 -14.75
CA TYR A 300 2.89 12.43 -14.41
C TYR A 300 3.37 13.26 -15.58
N LEU A 301 3.50 12.63 -16.75
CA LEU A 301 4.09 13.26 -17.93
C LEU A 301 3.03 13.52 -18.97
N THR A 302 3.08 14.73 -19.56
CA THR A 302 2.47 14.99 -20.86
C THR A 302 3.39 14.43 -21.96
N THR A 303 2.93 14.36 -23.20
CA THR A 303 3.77 13.93 -24.33
C THR A 303 5.03 14.80 -24.47
N ALA A 304 4.92 16.10 -24.24
CA ALA A 304 6.06 17.02 -24.26
C ALA A 304 7.04 16.72 -23.12
N ASP A 305 6.54 16.59 -21.88
CA ASP A 305 7.36 16.26 -20.71
C ASP A 305 8.10 14.93 -20.89
N ALA A 306 7.44 13.92 -21.47
CA ALA A 306 8.05 12.61 -21.70
C ALA A 306 9.30 12.69 -22.61
N VAL A 307 9.33 13.63 -23.53
CA VAL A 307 10.48 13.85 -24.43
C VAL A 307 11.51 14.80 -23.80
N GLU A 308 11.07 15.91 -23.24
CA GLU A 308 11.94 16.96 -22.71
C GLU A 308 12.60 16.54 -21.40
N GLU A 309 11.87 15.83 -20.54
CA GLU A 309 12.30 15.40 -19.20
C GLU A 309 12.74 13.93 -19.13
N ALA A 310 12.88 13.26 -20.28
CA ALA A 310 13.24 11.83 -20.32
C ALA A 310 14.50 11.49 -19.50
N HIS A 311 15.49 12.39 -19.49
CA HIS A 311 16.72 12.20 -18.70
C HIS A 311 16.47 12.29 -17.19
N THR A 312 15.57 13.18 -16.75
CA THR A 312 15.18 13.34 -15.34
C THR A 312 14.36 12.14 -14.87
N VAL A 313 13.43 11.66 -15.71
CA VAL A 313 12.65 10.45 -15.44
C VAL A 313 13.56 9.23 -15.31
N LEU A 314 14.51 9.06 -16.22
CA LEU A 314 15.48 7.98 -16.17
C LEU A 314 16.36 8.05 -14.90
N ALA A 315 16.83 9.23 -14.54
CA ALA A 315 17.59 9.41 -13.30
C ALA A 315 16.76 9.06 -12.06
N SER A 316 15.49 9.46 -12.02
CA SER A 316 14.59 9.13 -10.91
C SER A 316 14.32 7.62 -10.82
N GLN A 317 14.32 6.89 -11.94
CA GLN A 317 14.19 5.42 -11.91
C GLN A 317 15.39 4.73 -11.25
N PHE A 318 16.61 5.20 -11.48
CA PHE A 318 17.78 4.67 -10.76
C PHE A 318 17.67 4.92 -9.24
N ILE A 319 17.20 6.10 -8.83
CA ILE A 319 16.97 6.39 -7.41
C ILE A 319 15.84 5.52 -6.85
N ASN A 320 14.77 5.34 -7.62
CA ASN A 320 13.61 4.53 -7.27
C ASN A 320 14.00 3.05 -7.05
N GLU A 321 14.86 2.48 -7.92
CA GLU A 321 15.42 1.13 -7.74
C GLU A 321 16.15 1.03 -6.38
N GLN A 322 17.06 1.95 -6.10
CA GLN A 322 17.85 1.93 -4.87
C GLN A 322 16.97 2.15 -3.62
N PHE A 323 15.96 2.99 -3.73
CA PHE A 323 15.00 3.25 -2.67
C PHE A 323 14.11 2.03 -2.38
N ALA A 324 13.67 1.32 -3.43
CA ALA A 324 12.89 0.09 -3.29
C ALA A 324 13.71 -1.06 -2.67
N LEU A 325 14.97 -1.23 -3.10
CA LEU A 325 15.88 -2.21 -2.50
C LEU A 325 16.08 -2.01 -1.00
N ARG A 326 16.19 -0.75 -0.54
CA ARG A 326 16.29 -0.41 0.89
C ARG A 326 15.02 -0.74 1.67
N ALA A 327 13.87 -0.68 1.04
CA ALA A 327 12.59 -1.11 1.62
C ALA A 327 12.41 -2.64 1.64
N GLY A 328 13.39 -3.40 1.14
CA GLY A 328 13.37 -4.87 1.12
C GLY A 328 12.59 -5.47 -0.05
N LEU A 329 12.31 -4.71 -1.11
CA LEU A 329 11.76 -5.29 -2.33
C LEU A 329 12.87 -5.94 -3.15
N PRO A 330 12.78 -7.23 -3.49
CA PRO A 330 13.69 -7.86 -4.43
C PRO A 330 13.40 -7.44 -5.87
N GLU A 331 14.39 -7.58 -6.77
CA GLU A 331 14.26 -7.14 -8.17
C GLU A 331 13.06 -7.75 -8.90
N GLU A 332 12.70 -9.00 -8.61
CA GLU A 332 11.55 -9.66 -9.22
C GLU A 332 10.18 -9.09 -8.83
N GLN A 333 10.13 -8.24 -7.81
CA GLN A 333 8.93 -7.50 -7.40
C GLN A 333 8.90 -6.06 -7.92
N MET A 334 9.89 -5.65 -8.70
CA MET A 334 9.99 -4.28 -9.23
C MET A 334 9.61 -4.23 -10.70
N GLY A 335 8.42 -3.75 -10.98
CA GLY A 335 8.00 -3.33 -12.32
C GLY A 335 8.27 -1.82 -12.48
N LEU A 336 9.52 -1.44 -12.71
CA LEU A 336 9.94 -0.05 -12.91
C LEU A 336 9.73 0.35 -14.37
N GLY A 337 8.53 0.16 -14.86
CA GLY A 337 8.23 0.42 -16.22
C GLY A 337 7.22 1.55 -16.39
N HIS A 338 7.03 1.84 -17.56
CA HIS A 338 5.94 2.64 -18.01
C HIS A 338 5.62 2.49 -19.43
#